data_b438670e587c37ab2974ff7b28d9c2d1
#
_entry.id   b438670e587c37ab2974ff7b28d9c2d1
#
_cell.length_a   1.000
_cell.length_b   1.000
_cell.length_c   1.000
_cell.angle_alpha   90.00
_cell.angle_beta   90.00
_cell.angle_gamma   90.00
#
_symmetry.space_group_name_H-M   'P 1'
#
loop_
_entity.id
_entity.type
_entity.pdbx_description
1 polymer ?
#
loop_
_entity_poly.entity_id
_entity_poly.type
_entity_poly.pdbx_seq_one_letter_code
_entity_poly.pdbx_strand_id
1 'polypeptide(L)'
;MIDSTPSKPRNLPEASIIAEMLPGSVSLDGLRSDGILPIRKEDDLLVVAVPSLDRYDRAQALGYALGAVVDVEIHDPAAISERINQLYDLRSGAADDAVRDMEGIDDVDALAREDVLSDSVDVPVIRLVNGLFADAMKQRATDIHVESYEDSVIIRFRVDGVLR
;
A
#
# COMPACT_ATOMS: atom_id res chain seq x y z
N MET A 1 34.23 -11.30 -17.85
CA MET A 1 33.52 -11.03 -19.12
C MET A 1 32.05 -11.26 -18.80
N ILE A 2 31.32 -10.19 -18.43
CA ILE A 2 29.91 -10.24 -18.00
C ILE A 2 29.12 -10.16 -19.31
N ASP A 3 28.39 -11.22 -19.61
CA ASP A 3 27.55 -11.32 -20.81
C ASP A 3 26.34 -10.38 -20.65
N SER A 4 26.48 -9.18 -21.21
CA SER A 4 25.42 -8.15 -21.23
C SER A 4 24.57 -8.34 -22.49
N THR A 5 23.91 -9.48 -22.59
CA THR A 5 22.85 -9.65 -23.59
C THR A 5 21.60 -9.00 -23.03
N PRO A 6 21.02 -7.96 -23.66
CA PRO A 6 19.74 -7.42 -23.20
C PRO A 6 18.68 -8.51 -23.33
N SER A 7 18.20 -8.99 -22.19
CA SER A 7 17.13 -9.97 -22.16
C SER A 7 15.88 -9.34 -22.80
N LYS A 8 15.29 -10.09 -23.74
CA LYS A 8 14.01 -9.76 -24.38
C LYS A 8 13.04 -9.25 -23.30
N PRO A 9 12.32 -8.14 -23.52
CA PRO A 9 11.42 -7.59 -22.51
C PRO A 9 10.42 -8.67 -22.08
N ARG A 10 10.54 -9.12 -20.83
CA ARG A 10 9.58 -10.04 -20.23
C ARG A 10 8.30 -9.25 -19.99
N ASN A 11 7.15 -9.89 -20.20
CA ASN A 11 5.88 -9.25 -19.81
C ASN A 11 5.92 -8.89 -18.31
N LEU A 12 5.35 -7.75 -17.97
CA LEU A 12 5.19 -7.36 -16.57
C LEU A 12 4.39 -8.45 -15.82
N PRO A 13 4.76 -8.79 -14.58
CA PRO A 13 3.98 -9.69 -13.74
C PRO A 13 2.54 -9.20 -13.56
N GLU A 14 1.63 -10.09 -13.20
CA GLU A 14 0.27 -9.70 -12.87
C GLU A 14 0.23 -8.78 -11.62
N ALA A 15 -0.76 -7.90 -11.57
CA ALA A 15 -0.89 -6.93 -10.48
C ALA A 15 -1.05 -7.60 -9.11
N SER A 16 -1.70 -8.76 -9.04
CA SER A 16 -1.85 -9.56 -7.83
C SER A 16 -0.49 -9.98 -7.24
N ILE A 17 0.42 -10.48 -8.10
CA ILE A 17 1.77 -10.90 -7.69
C ILE A 17 2.57 -9.70 -7.16
N ILE A 18 2.45 -8.56 -7.83
CA ILE A 18 3.12 -7.33 -7.41
C ILE A 18 2.52 -6.82 -6.08
N ALA A 19 1.21 -6.89 -5.93
CA ALA A 19 0.51 -6.46 -4.71
C ALA A 19 0.94 -7.27 -3.48
N GLU A 20 1.14 -8.59 -3.61
CA GLU A 20 1.63 -9.45 -2.53
C GLU A 20 3.07 -9.12 -2.11
N MET A 21 3.90 -8.70 -3.07
CA MET A 21 5.29 -8.36 -2.82
C MET A 21 5.46 -6.96 -2.23
N LEU A 22 4.55 -6.02 -2.54
CA LEU A 22 4.68 -4.62 -2.16
C LEU A 22 4.21 -4.40 -0.72
N PRO A 23 5.08 -3.90 0.19
CA PRO A 23 4.65 -3.47 1.51
C PRO A 23 3.55 -2.40 1.41
N GLY A 24 2.62 -2.40 2.35
CA GLY A 24 1.56 -1.39 2.43
C GLY A 24 2.06 0.05 2.58
N SER A 25 3.31 0.22 3.05
CA SER A 25 3.98 1.51 3.17
C SER A 25 4.40 2.13 1.84
N VAL A 26 4.45 1.35 0.75
CA VAL A 26 4.79 1.88 -0.57
C VAL A 26 3.59 2.61 -1.17
N SER A 27 3.77 3.91 -1.41
CA SER A 27 2.76 4.76 -2.02
C SER A 27 2.61 4.46 -3.50
N LEU A 28 1.42 4.07 -3.94
CA LEU A 28 1.10 3.89 -5.36
C LEU A 28 1.14 5.24 -6.11
N ASP A 29 0.78 6.35 -5.45
CA ASP A 29 0.91 7.69 -6.02
C ASP A 29 2.37 8.06 -6.28
N GLY A 30 3.28 7.67 -5.36
CA GLY A 30 4.72 7.82 -5.55
C GLY A 30 5.22 7.04 -6.77
N LEU A 31 4.87 5.75 -6.88
CA LEU A 31 5.23 4.92 -8.02
C LEU A 31 4.70 5.51 -9.35
N ARG A 32 3.48 6.01 -9.34
CA ARG A 32 2.85 6.65 -10.51
C ARG A 32 3.55 7.94 -10.91
N SER A 33 3.87 8.80 -9.94
CA SER A 33 4.57 10.06 -10.16
C SER A 33 5.98 9.85 -10.71
N ASP A 34 6.69 8.86 -10.17
CA ASP A 34 8.04 8.52 -10.60
C ASP A 34 8.04 7.69 -11.90
N GLY A 35 6.90 7.10 -12.27
CA GLY A 35 6.75 6.28 -13.46
C GLY A 35 7.54 4.97 -13.37
N ILE A 36 7.68 4.41 -12.18
CA ILE A 36 8.43 3.18 -11.90
C ILE A 36 7.54 2.14 -11.22
N LEU A 37 7.89 0.86 -11.36
CA LEU A 37 7.12 -0.23 -10.78
C LEU A 37 8.03 -1.35 -10.30
N PRO A 38 8.07 -1.69 -9.01
CA PRO A 38 8.71 -2.91 -8.54
C PRO A 38 8.00 -4.13 -9.14
N ILE A 39 8.76 -5.04 -9.75
CA ILE A 39 8.18 -6.17 -10.48
C ILE A 39 8.63 -7.53 -9.94
N ARG A 40 9.72 -7.57 -9.18
CA ARG A 40 10.25 -8.79 -8.58
C ARG A 40 11.14 -8.47 -7.40
N LYS A 41 11.08 -9.30 -6.37
CA LYS A 41 12.01 -9.26 -5.24
C LYS A 41 12.54 -10.65 -4.99
N GLU A 42 13.86 -10.79 -4.98
CA GLU A 42 14.59 -12.03 -4.70
C GLU A 42 15.63 -11.71 -3.63
N ASP A 43 15.44 -12.23 -2.43
CA ASP A 43 16.27 -11.91 -1.27
C ASP A 43 16.42 -10.38 -1.09
N ASP A 44 17.64 -9.87 -1.23
CA ASP A 44 17.97 -8.45 -1.13
C ASP A 44 17.92 -7.71 -2.48
N LEU A 45 17.56 -8.37 -3.58
CA LEU A 45 17.47 -7.78 -4.91
C LEU A 45 16.05 -7.40 -5.26
N LEU A 46 15.82 -6.11 -5.54
CA LEU A 46 14.57 -5.57 -6.05
C LEU A 46 14.72 -5.22 -7.54
N VAL A 47 13.95 -5.87 -8.38
CA VAL A 47 13.90 -5.53 -9.81
C VAL A 47 12.77 -4.54 -10.04
N VAL A 48 13.10 -3.40 -10.66
CA VAL A 48 12.17 -2.30 -10.90
C VAL A 48 12.02 -2.06 -12.40
N ALA A 49 10.79 -2.11 -12.89
CA ALA A 49 10.46 -1.68 -14.24
C ALA A 49 10.53 -0.15 -14.33
N VAL A 50 11.27 0.34 -15.32
CA VAL A 50 11.46 1.75 -15.59
C VAL A 50 11.21 2.03 -17.08
N PRO A 51 10.70 3.22 -17.47
CA PRO A 51 10.51 3.57 -18.88
C PRO A 51 11.84 3.84 -19.59
N SER A 52 12.86 4.26 -18.85
CA SER A 52 14.19 4.60 -19.36
C SER A 52 15.20 4.69 -18.21
N LEU A 53 16.48 4.64 -18.52
CA LEU A 53 17.54 4.64 -17.51
C LEU A 53 17.69 5.95 -16.72
N ASP A 54 17.11 7.06 -17.18
CA ASP A 54 17.03 8.31 -16.44
C ASP A 54 16.18 8.21 -15.16
N ARG A 55 15.40 7.15 -15.01
CA ARG A 55 14.64 6.84 -13.80
C ARG A 55 15.38 5.95 -12.78
N TYR A 56 16.64 5.63 -13.08
CA TYR A 56 17.44 4.76 -12.20
C TYR A 56 17.56 5.32 -10.77
N ASP A 57 17.76 6.63 -10.62
CA ASP A 57 17.88 7.27 -9.30
C ASP A 57 16.58 7.12 -8.48
N ARG A 58 15.42 7.15 -9.14
CA ARG A 58 14.12 6.92 -8.48
C ARG A 58 13.96 5.48 -8.03
N ALA A 59 14.37 4.54 -8.89
CA ALA A 59 14.39 3.13 -8.52
C ALA A 59 15.34 2.86 -7.35
N GLN A 60 16.52 3.47 -7.34
CA GLN A 60 17.47 3.37 -6.21
C GLN A 60 16.90 3.92 -4.90
N ALA A 61 16.24 5.08 -4.95
CA ALA A 61 15.60 5.67 -3.77
C ALA A 61 14.54 4.72 -3.18
N LEU A 62 13.75 4.06 -4.03
CA LEU A 62 12.80 3.05 -3.62
C LEU A 62 13.49 1.83 -2.98
N GLY A 63 14.56 1.32 -3.62
CA GLY A 63 15.35 0.22 -3.08
C GLY A 63 15.93 0.55 -1.71
N TYR A 64 16.48 1.74 -1.55
CA TYR A 64 16.99 2.20 -0.25
C TYR A 64 15.90 2.22 0.83
N ALA A 65 14.69 2.71 0.50
CA ALA A 65 13.56 2.73 1.41
C ALA A 65 13.08 1.32 1.79
N LEU A 66 13.28 0.32 0.92
CA LEU A 66 12.90 -1.07 1.14
C LEU A 66 14.05 -1.96 1.62
N GLY A 67 15.23 -1.39 1.85
CA GLY A 67 16.42 -2.12 2.29
C GLY A 67 16.94 -3.12 1.25
N ALA A 68 16.78 -2.84 -0.05
CA ALA A 68 17.12 -3.74 -1.14
C ALA A 68 18.10 -3.11 -2.15
N VAL A 69 18.91 -3.95 -2.75
CA VAL A 69 19.73 -3.58 -3.92
C VAL A 69 18.82 -3.57 -5.14
N VAL A 70 19.00 -2.59 -6.03
CA VAL A 70 18.12 -2.41 -7.17
C VAL A 70 18.79 -2.85 -8.47
N ASP A 71 18.06 -3.62 -9.25
CA ASP A 71 18.27 -3.81 -10.69
C ASP A 71 17.09 -3.22 -11.46
N VAL A 72 17.28 -2.78 -12.69
CA VAL A 72 16.23 -2.16 -13.49
C VAL A 72 16.01 -2.89 -14.81
N GLU A 73 14.74 -3.04 -15.17
CA GLU A 73 14.31 -3.54 -16.49
C GLU A 73 13.56 -2.44 -17.23
N ILE A 74 13.89 -2.21 -18.51
CA ILE A 74 13.20 -1.19 -19.32
C ILE A 74 11.91 -1.77 -19.86
N HIS A 75 10.79 -1.10 -19.60
CA HIS A 75 9.46 -1.47 -20.06
C HIS A 75 8.73 -0.28 -20.67
N ASP A 76 7.69 -0.57 -21.46
CA ASP A 76 6.80 0.43 -22.04
C ASP A 76 6.13 1.27 -20.93
N PRO A 77 6.20 2.61 -21.00
CA PRO A 77 5.58 3.49 -19.99
C PRO A 77 4.07 3.26 -19.85
N ALA A 78 3.37 2.94 -20.94
CA ALA A 78 1.94 2.66 -20.91
C ALA A 78 1.65 1.35 -20.16
N ALA A 79 2.48 0.32 -20.35
CA ALA A 79 2.34 -0.95 -19.63
C ALA A 79 2.60 -0.77 -18.11
N ILE A 80 3.60 0.03 -17.74
CA ILE A 80 3.87 0.39 -16.33
C ILE A 80 2.65 1.10 -15.72
N SER A 81 2.14 2.11 -16.42
CA SER A 81 0.99 2.91 -15.96
C SER A 81 -0.28 2.07 -15.79
N GLU A 82 -0.56 1.20 -16.75
CA GLU A 82 -1.69 0.28 -16.71
C GLU A 82 -1.59 -0.66 -15.52
N ARG A 83 -0.40 -1.21 -15.26
CA ARG A 83 -0.19 -2.11 -14.13
C ARG A 83 -0.35 -1.40 -12.79
N ILE A 84 0.11 -0.15 -12.67
CA ILE A 84 -0.13 0.67 -11.47
C ILE A 84 -1.63 0.92 -11.27
N ASN A 85 -2.40 1.20 -12.32
CA ASN A 85 -3.85 1.36 -12.22
C ASN A 85 -4.52 0.07 -11.70
N GLN A 86 -4.13 -1.10 -12.20
CA GLN A 86 -4.64 -2.38 -11.70
C GLN A 86 -4.30 -2.62 -10.22
N LEU A 87 -3.14 -2.14 -9.74
CA LEU A 87 -2.80 -2.18 -8.31
C LEU A 87 -3.71 -1.26 -7.47
N TYR A 88 -4.11 -0.11 -8.00
CA TYR A 88 -5.12 0.74 -7.36
C TYR A 88 -6.46 0.03 -7.23
N ASP A 89 -6.92 -0.60 -8.31
CA ASP A 89 -8.20 -1.33 -8.31
C ASP A 89 -8.18 -2.47 -7.28
N LEU A 90 -7.08 -3.23 -7.20
CA LEU A 90 -6.92 -4.29 -6.20
C LEU A 90 -6.92 -3.75 -4.77
N ARG A 91 -6.21 -2.64 -4.50
CA ARG A 91 -6.18 -2.04 -3.16
C ARG A 91 -7.54 -1.42 -2.78
N SER A 92 -8.23 -0.80 -3.73
CA SER A 92 -9.58 -0.24 -3.51
C SER A 92 -10.60 -1.34 -3.27
N GLY A 93 -10.57 -2.42 -4.07
CA GLY A 93 -11.46 -3.57 -3.89
C GLY A 93 -11.24 -4.26 -2.54
N ALA A 94 -9.98 -4.44 -2.12
CA ALA A 94 -9.67 -4.98 -0.80
C ALA A 94 -10.12 -4.06 0.34
N ALA A 95 -10.10 -2.74 0.15
CA ALA A 95 -10.62 -1.77 1.11
C ALA A 95 -12.16 -1.82 1.17
N ASP A 96 -12.84 -1.94 0.02
CA ASP A 96 -14.30 -2.07 -0.06
C ASP A 96 -14.79 -3.39 0.55
N ASP A 97 -14.07 -4.50 0.33
CA ASP A 97 -14.39 -5.79 0.94
C ASP A 97 -14.14 -5.75 2.46
N ALA A 98 -13.05 -5.12 2.91
CA ALA A 98 -12.80 -4.92 4.34
C ALA A 98 -13.87 -4.02 4.99
N VAL A 99 -14.37 -3.00 4.29
CA VAL A 99 -15.48 -2.15 4.78
C VAL A 99 -16.80 -2.93 4.81
N ARG A 100 -17.07 -3.80 3.83
CA ARG A 100 -18.27 -4.67 3.83
C ARG A 100 -18.24 -5.70 4.96
N ASP A 101 -17.07 -6.28 5.23
CA ASP A 101 -16.88 -7.19 6.36
C ASP A 101 -17.04 -6.46 7.71
N MET A 102 -16.80 -5.13 7.75
CA MET A 102 -17.01 -4.29 8.94
C MET A 102 -18.46 -3.81 9.11
N GLU A 103 -19.29 -3.77 8.05
CA GLU A 103 -20.71 -3.41 8.16
C GLU A 103 -21.55 -4.43 8.96
N GLY A 104 -20.99 -5.61 9.25
CA GLY A 104 -21.60 -6.66 10.10
C GLY A 104 -21.08 -6.70 11.54
N ILE A 105 -20.16 -5.81 11.93
CA ILE A 105 -19.54 -5.84 13.27
C ILE A 105 -20.09 -4.69 14.10
N ASP A 106 -21.19 -4.98 14.84
CA ASP A 106 -21.73 -4.10 15.88
C ASP A 106 -20.83 -4.06 17.15
N ASP A 107 -19.73 -4.82 17.19
CA ASP A 107 -18.91 -4.98 18.38
C ASP A 107 -17.41 -4.77 18.05
N VAL A 108 -16.93 -3.56 18.26
CA VAL A 108 -15.50 -3.17 18.11
C VAL A 108 -14.60 -3.96 19.08
N ASP A 109 -15.17 -4.47 20.18
CA ASP A 109 -14.48 -5.30 21.17
C ASP A 109 -14.14 -6.70 20.65
N ALA A 110 -14.86 -7.21 19.64
CA ALA A 110 -14.58 -8.50 19.02
C ALA A 110 -13.30 -8.46 18.16
N LEU A 111 -13.04 -7.34 17.48
CA LEU A 111 -11.84 -7.14 16.66
C LEU A 111 -10.54 -7.10 17.47
N ALA A 112 -10.62 -6.65 18.73
CA ALA A 112 -9.46 -6.58 19.61
C ALA A 112 -9.04 -7.95 20.19
N ARG A 113 -9.89 -8.97 20.08
CA ARG A 113 -9.66 -10.27 20.72
C ARG A 113 -9.17 -11.39 19.81
N GLU A 114 -9.31 -11.27 18.51
CA GLU A 114 -9.07 -12.40 17.59
C GLU A 114 -7.65 -12.46 16.98
N ASP A 115 -6.79 -11.44 17.17
CA ASP A 115 -5.52 -11.39 16.46
C ASP A 115 -4.27 -11.12 17.34
N VAL A 116 -4.22 -11.66 18.53
CA VAL A 116 -3.03 -11.56 19.44
C VAL A 116 -1.91 -12.52 19.04
N LEU A 117 -2.06 -13.33 18.00
CA LEU A 117 -1.13 -14.40 17.62
C LEU A 117 -0.47 -14.28 16.24
N SER A 118 -0.62 -13.17 15.51
CA SER A 118 0.15 -12.96 14.30
C SER A 118 1.22 -11.89 14.52
N ASP A 119 2.48 -12.25 14.23
CA ASP A 119 3.70 -11.47 14.43
C ASP A 119 3.79 -10.15 13.61
N SER A 120 2.70 -9.66 13.03
CA SER A 120 2.62 -8.37 12.35
C SER A 120 1.61 -7.46 13.02
N VAL A 121 2.07 -6.70 14.01
CA VAL A 121 1.29 -5.71 14.79
C VAL A 121 0.72 -4.59 13.91
N ASP A 122 1.24 -4.41 12.69
CA ASP A 122 0.91 -3.27 11.84
C ASP A 122 -0.42 -3.39 11.08
N VAL A 123 -0.86 -4.61 10.75
CA VAL A 123 -2.05 -4.83 9.90
C VAL A 123 -3.37 -4.46 10.59
N PRO A 124 -3.62 -4.85 11.85
CA PRO A 124 -4.84 -4.47 12.57
C PRO A 124 -4.95 -2.96 12.78
N VAL A 125 -3.85 -2.30 13.10
CA VAL A 125 -3.82 -0.83 13.33
C VAL A 125 -4.09 -0.07 12.03
N ILE A 126 -3.51 -0.51 10.91
CA ILE A 126 -3.76 0.11 9.60
C ILE A 126 -5.23 -0.04 9.20
N ARG A 127 -5.83 -1.22 9.40
CA ARG A 127 -7.26 -1.44 9.13
C ARG A 127 -8.15 -0.56 9.99
N LEU A 128 -7.85 -0.46 11.30
CA LEU A 128 -8.57 0.42 12.22
C LEU A 128 -8.50 1.87 11.75
N VAL A 129 -7.31 2.37 11.46
CA VAL A 129 -7.12 3.76 11.00
C VAL A 129 -7.85 4.03 9.69
N ASN A 130 -7.79 3.12 8.72
CA ASN A 130 -8.51 3.25 7.47
C ASN A 130 -10.04 3.23 7.68
N GLY A 131 -10.54 2.39 8.58
CA GLY A 131 -11.94 2.38 8.99
C GLY A 131 -12.38 3.72 9.57
N LEU A 132 -11.57 4.30 10.47
CA LEU A 132 -11.85 5.61 11.06
C LEU A 132 -11.90 6.74 10.01
N PHE A 133 -11.02 6.72 9.01
CA PHE A 133 -11.08 7.67 7.91
C PHE A 133 -12.34 7.48 7.05
N ALA A 134 -12.70 6.23 6.74
CA ALA A 134 -13.91 5.95 5.99
C ALA A 134 -15.17 6.45 6.72
N ASP A 135 -15.26 6.22 8.04
CA ASP A 135 -16.37 6.70 8.86
C ASP A 135 -16.40 8.22 8.97
N ALA A 136 -15.25 8.87 9.13
CA ALA A 136 -15.15 10.33 9.12
C ALA A 136 -15.67 10.92 7.80
N MET A 137 -15.31 10.31 6.67
CA MET A 137 -15.78 10.74 5.35
C MET A 137 -17.29 10.53 5.17
N LYS A 138 -17.84 9.37 5.60
CA LYS A 138 -19.30 9.09 5.56
C LYS A 138 -20.06 10.13 6.36
N GLN A 139 -19.55 10.51 7.54
CA GLN A 139 -20.17 11.50 8.43
C GLN A 139 -19.85 12.95 8.05
N ARG A 140 -19.03 13.19 7.01
CA ARG A 140 -18.53 14.50 6.61
C ARG A 140 -17.84 15.24 7.78
N ALA A 141 -17.07 14.49 8.56
CA ALA A 141 -16.30 15.06 9.65
C ALA A 141 -15.16 15.92 9.11
N THR A 142 -14.89 17.02 9.78
CA THR A 142 -13.75 17.90 9.48
C THR A 142 -12.47 17.44 10.18
N ASP A 143 -12.63 16.76 11.34
CA ASP A 143 -11.52 16.33 12.19
C ASP A 143 -11.84 14.99 12.85
N ILE A 144 -10.79 14.18 13.07
CA ILE A 144 -10.82 12.99 13.91
C ILE A 144 -9.95 13.26 15.13
N HIS A 145 -10.54 13.20 16.31
CA HIS A 145 -9.83 13.32 17.57
C HIS A 145 -9.62 11.95 18.18
N VAL A 146 -8.38 11.64 18.51
CA VAL A 146 -7.99 10.38 19.17
C VAL A 146 -7.40 10.75 20.53
N GLU A 147 -8.07 10.35 21.59
CA GLU A 147 -7.67 10.60 22.98
C GLU A 147 -7.32 9.26 23.65
N SER A 148 -6.07 9.07 24.04
CA SER A 148 -5.63 7.86 24.73
C SER A 148 -5.66 8.05 26.24
N TYR A 149 -6.26 7.09 26.95
CA TYR A 149 -6.28 6.96 28.41
C TYR A 149 -5.55 5.68 28.83
N GLU A 150 -5.37 5.46 30.12
CA GLU A 150 -4.65 4.27 30.63
C GLU A 150 -5.27 2.95 30.14
N ASP A 151 -6.59 2.85 30.10
CA ASP A 151 -7.33 1.62 29.80
C ASP A 151 -8.23 1.73 28.54
N SER A 152 -8.19 2.85 27.81
CA SER A 152 -9.09 3.06 26.68
C SER A 152 -8.57 4.10 25.70
N VAL A 153 -9.06 4.02 24.47
CA VAL A 153 -8.89 5.06 23.45
C VAL A 153 -10.26 5.57 23.06
N ILE A 154 -10.48 6.87 23.18
CA ILE A 154 -11.72 7.52 22.78
C ILE A 154 -11.49 8.20 21.44
N ILE A 155 -12.36 7.88 20.48
CA ILE A 155 -12.34 8.48 19.16
C ILE A 155 -13.60 9.32 18.99
N ARG A 156 -13.42 10.57 18.56
CA ARG A 156 -14.53 11.51 18.30
C ARG A 156 -14.36 12.15 16.94
N PHE A 157 -15.46 12.33 16.27
CA PHE A 157 -15.53 13.04 15.00
C PHE A 157 -16.06 14.45 15.21
N ARG A 158 -15.49 15.45 14.54
CA ARG A 158 -16.07 16.77 14.47
C ARG A 158 -16.97 16.86 13.23
N VAL A 159 -18.27 16.90 13.47
CA VAL A 159 -19.29 17.02 12.42
C VAL A 159 -20.04 18.32 12.65
N ASP A 160 -20.11 19.19 11.63
CA ASP A 160 -20.76 20.50 11.72
C ASP A 160 -20.29 21.37 12.93
N GLY A 161 -18.99 21.28 13.23
CA GLY A 161 -18.36 22.00 14.34
C GLY A 161 -18.53 21.37 15.73
N VAL A 162 -19.30 20.29 15.86
CA VAL A 162 -19.57 19.58 17.12
C VAL A 162 -18.77 18.29 17.19
N LEU A 163 -18.05 18.08 18.30
CA LEU A 163 -17.40 16.80 18.61
C LEU A 163 -18.45 15.79 19.10
N ARG A 164 -18.49 14.65 18.45
CA ARG A 164 -19.40 13.53 18.78
C ARG A 164 -18.62 12.25 18.97
#